data_bd0cdd8d17aa175b92053d4c6eb5ffb2
#
_entry.id   bd0cdd8d17aa175b92053d4c6eb5ffb2
#
_cell.length_a   1.000
_cell.length_b   1.000
_cell.length_c   1.000
_cell.angle_alpha   90.00
_cell.angle_beta   90.00
_cell.angle_gamma   90.00
#
_symmetry.space_group_name_H-M   'P 1'
#
loop_
_entity.id
_entity.type
_entity.pdbx_description
1 polymer ?
#
loop_
_entity_poly.entity_id
_entity_poly.type
_entity_poly.pdbx_seq_one_letter_code
_entity_poly.pdbx_strand_id
1 'polypeptide(L)'
;MTALPADVALLVIDLQPDFMPGGTLACDQGDALVAPIADLLAQRRYRTVVATQDWHPADHASFASQHPGQRPFETILLHAQPQTLWPDHCVQGSAGAALHPGVDWTVADLILRKGTRQQVDSYSAFRENHGPDGERPATGLAGWLHERRIREVHVCGLARDYCVLWSAQDAVKSGFRVKFLWELTRPVTEANDTMVREALGKAGIAII
;
A
#
# COMPACT_ATOMS: atom_id res chain seq x y z
N MET A 1 17.54 15.12 -15.59
CA MET A 1 16.41 15.66 -14.78
C MET A 1 16.95 16.12 -13.43
N THR A 2 16.46 17.22 -12.88
CA THR A 2 16.88 17.75 -11.56
C THR A 2 16.36 16.87 -10.42
N ALA A 3 17.18 16.68 -9.36
CA ALA A 3 16.75 16.03 -8.13
C ALA A 3 15.58 16.79 -7.50
N LEU A 4 14.68 16.07 -6.83
CA LEU A 4 13.62 16.65 -6.02
C LEU A 4 14.19 17.27 -4.72
N PRO A 5 13.45 18.17 -4.07
CA PRO A 5 13.82 18.67 -2.74
C PRO A 5 14.08 17.52 -1.77
N ALA A 6 15.02 17.74 -0.82
CA ALA A 6 15.43 16.71 0.14
C ALA A 6 14.33 16.30 1.14
N ASP A 7 13.28 17.11 1.25
CA ASP A 7 12.12 16.90 2.11
C ASP A 7 10.97 16.14 1.41
N VAL A 8 11.22 15.57 0.22
CA VAL A 8 10.25 14.76 -0.55
C VAL A 8 10.67 13.29 -0.54
N ALA A 9 9.77 12.41 -0.15
CA ALA A 9 9.96 10.95 -0.19
C ALA A 9 9.05 10.30 -1.24
N LEU A 10 9.51 9.17 -1.81
CA LEU A 10 8.68 8.26 -2.60
C LEU A 10 8.26 7.07 -1.75
N LEU A 11 6.96 6.77 -1.76
CA LEU A 11 6.39 5.56 -1.18
C LEU A 11 5.92 4.66 -2.33
N VAL A 12 6.57 3.51 -2.48
CA VAL A 12 6.16 2.45 -3.42
C VAL A 12 5.39 1.40 -2.62
N ILE A 13 4.08 1.37 -2.81
CA ILE A 13 3.16 0.54 -2.05
C ILE A 13 3.02 -0.83 -2.72
N ASP A 14 3.36 -1.89 -2.01
CA ASP A 14 3.03 -3.29 -2.26
C ASP A 14 3.23 -3.75 -3.71
N LEU A 15 4.36 -3.41 -4.31
CA LEU A 15 4.67 -3.89 -5.67
C LEU A 15 5.17 -5.36 -5.59
N GLN A 16 4.20 -6.28 -5.48
CA GLN A 16 4.41 -7.70 -5.18
C GLN A 16 3.74 -8.61 -6.20
N PRO A 17 4.28 -9.82 -6.47
CA PRO A 17 3.74 -10.74 -7.47
C PRO A 17 2.27 -11.15 -7.28
N ASP A 18 1.78 -11.26 -6.04
CA ASP A 18 0.37 -11.62 -5.81
C ASP A 18 -0.62 -10.56 -6.30
N PHE A 19 -0.18 -9.31 -6.47
CA PHE A 19 -0.98 -8.24 -7.05
C PHE A 19 -0.80 -8.08 -8.57
N MET A 20 0.02 -8.92 -9.21
CA MET A 20 0.21 -8.92 -10.67
C MET A 20 -0.78 -9.86 -11.36
N PRO A 21 -1.04 -9.71 -12.66
CA PRO A 21 -1.84 -10.67 -13.42
C PRO A 21 -1.34 -12.11 -13.22
N GLY A 22 -2.26 -13.00 -12.82
CA GLY A 22 -1.93 -14.38 -12.45
C GLY A 22 -1.60 -14.59 -10.96
N GLY A 23 -1.45 -13.53 -10.18
CA GLY A 23 -1.35 -13.60 -8.72
C GLY A 23 -2.72 -13.83 -8.05
N THR A 24 -2.71 -14.10 -6.75
CA THR A 24 -3.91 -14.50 -6.01
C THR A 24 -4.89 -13.35 -5.77
N LEU A 25 -4.40 -12.10 -5.72
CA LEU A 25 -5.20 -10.87 -5.61
C LEU A 25 -4.80 -9.88 -6.71
N ALA A 26 -4.90 -10.31 -7.96
CA ALA A 26 -4.42 -9.56 -9.11
C ALA A 26 -5.16 -8.23 -9.30
N CYS A 27 -4.39 -7.15 -9.47
CA CYS A 27 -4.86 -5.91 -10.06
C CYS A 27 -4.72 -6.00 -11.59
N ASP A 28 -5.74 -5.58 -12.34
CA ASP A 28 -5.62 -5.56 -13.80
C ASP A 28 -4.47 -4.65 -14.22
N GLN A 29 -3.61 -5.15 -15.15
CA GLN A 29 -2.40 -4.46 -15.59
C GLN A 29 -1.44 -4.03 -14.45
N GLY A 30 -1.43 -4.75 -13.32
CA GLY A 30 -0.51 -4.46 -12.22
C GLY A 30 0.96 -4.57 -12.64
N ASP A 31 1.27 -5.51 -13.52
CA ASP A 31 2.59 -5.72 -14.09
C ASP A 31 3.08 -4.56 -14.98
N ALA A 32 2.16 -3.80 -15.59
CA ALA A 32 2.50 -2.60 -16.37
C ALA A 32 3.15 -1.50 -15.51
N LEU A 33 3.07 -1.58 -14.18
CA LEU A 33 3.70 -0.62 -13.27
C LEU A 33 5.17 -0.90 -13.03
N VAL A 34 5.62 -2.14 -13.25
CA VAL A 34 6.96 -2.59 -12.84
C VAL A 34 8.06 -1.77 -13.54
N ALA A 35 8.01 -1.70 -14.87
CA ALA A 35 9.03 -0.97 -15.63
C ALA A 35 9.01 0.55 -15.35
N PRO A 36 7.86 1.26 -15.38
CA PRO A 36 7.82 2.69 -15.06
C PRO A 36 8.28 3.02 -13.63
N ILE A 37 7.98 2.17 -12.63
CA ILE A 37 8.45 2.37 -11.26
C ILE A 37 9.95 2.09 -11.16
N ALA A 38 10.46 1.04 -11.80
CA ALA A 38 11.91 0.76 -11.89
C ALA A 38 12.65 1.95 -12.51
N ASP A 39 12.15 2.49 -13.61
CA ASP A 39 12.72 3.67 -14.29
C ASP A 39 12.70 4.91 -13.40
N LEU A 40 11.59 5.13 -12.66
CA LEU A 40 11.49 6.24 -11.70
C LEU A 40 12.53 6.13 -10.59
N LEU A 41 12.75 4.93 -10.07
CA LEU A 41 13.74 4.65 -9.03
C LEU A 41 15.17 4.78 -9.54
N ALA A 42 15.43 4.30 -10.77
CA ALA A 42 16.74 4.40 -11.41
C ALA A 42 17.20 5.86 -11.64
N GLN A 43 16.25 6.80 -11.78
CA GLN A 43 16.57 8.22 -11.93
C GLN A 43 17.15 8.86 -10.66
N ARG A 44 17.08 8.20 -9.50
CA ARG A 44 17.63 8.67 -8.21
C ARG A 44 17.21 10.10 -7.86
N ARG A 45 15.98 10.50 -8.23
CA ARG A 45 15.46 11.86 -7.98
C ARG A 45 14.99 12.05 -6.54
N TYR A 46 14.55 10.97 -5.89
CA TYR A 46 14.16 10.96 -4.49
C TYR A 46 15.35 10.60 -3.62
N ARG A 47 15.57 11.38 -2.57
CA ARG A 47 16.60 11.08 -1.55
C ARG A 47 16.14 10.07 -0.53
N THR A 48 14.81 9.92 -0.40
CA THR A 48 14.20 8.98 0.53
C THR A 48 13.17 8.15 -0.23
N VAL A 49 13.37 6.84 -0.22
CA VAL A 49 12.49 5.86 -0.84
C VAL A 49 12.05 4.84 0.20
N VAL A 50 10.75 4.64 0.32
CA VAL A 50 10.14 3.60 1.16
C VAL A 50 9.41 2.63 0.25
N ALA A 51 9.66 1.34 0.40
CA ALA A 51 8.83 0.28 -0.15
C ALA A 51 7.97 -0.32 0.96
N THR A 52 6.71 -0.64 0.68
CA THR A 52 5.93 -1.47 1.57
C THR A 52 5.80 -2.88 1.03
N GLN A 53 5.56 -3.81 1.94
CA GLN A 53 5.40 -5.22 1.64
C GLN A 53 4.23 -5.74 2.49
N ASP A 54 3.15 -6.13 1.82
CA ASP A 54 2.07 -6.86 2.47
C ASP A 54 2.61 -8.23 2.88
N TRP A 55 2.37 -8.63 4.16
CA TRP A 55 3.11 -9.75 4.73
C TRP A 55 2.28 -10.50 5.77
N HIS A 56 1.26 -11.23 5.27
CA HIS A 56 0.26 -11.87 6.12
C HIS A 56 0.68 -13.25 6.65
N PRO A 57 0.44 -13.56 7.93
CA PRO A 57 0.49 -14.96 8.37
C PRO A 57 -0.55 -15.79 7.62
N ALA A 58 -0.31 -17.09 7.45
CA ALA A 58 -1.15 -17.99 6.65
C ALA A 58 -2.60 -18.12 7.18
N ASP A 59 -2.81 -17.80 8.45
CA ASP A 59 -4.10 -17.84 9.15
C ASP A 59 -4.66 -16.41 9.42
N HIS A 60 -4.34 -15.46 8.54
CA HIS A 60 -4.73 -14.07 8.71
C HIS A 60 -6.25 -13.87 8.65
N ALA A 61 -6.81 -13.10 9.60
CA ALA A 61 -8.24 -12.93 9.77
C ALA A 61 -8.96 -12.22 8.61
N SER A 62 -8.26 -11.59 7.68
CA SER A 62 -8.85 -11.02 6.46
C SER A 62 -9.02 -12.03 5.33
N PHE A 63 -8.51 -13.24 5.47
CA PHE A 63 -8.62 -14.26 4.43
C PHE A 63 -9.97 -14.96 4.48
N ALA A 64 -10.63 -15.10 3.32
CA ALA A 64 -11.90 -15.80 3.22
C ALA A 64 -11.79 -17.27 3.67
N SER A 65 -10.64 -17.89 3.46
CA SER A 65 -10.33 -19.27 3.90
C SER A 65 -10.47 -19.48 5.42
N GLN A 66 -10.35 -18.40 6.21
CA GLN A 66 -10.48 -18.46 7.67
C GLN A 66 -11.94 -18.33 8.15
N HIS A 67 -12.89 -18.13 7.23
CA HIS A 67 -14.32 -17.90 7.54
C HIS A 67 -15.19 -18.94 6.81
N PRO A 68 -15.53 -20.08 7.46
CA PRO A 68 -16.34 -21.13 6.84
C PRO A 68 -17.64 -20.59 6.21
N GLY A 69 -17.85 -20.89 4.92
CA GLY A 69 -19.03 -20.46 4.16
C GLY A 69 -18.93 -19.08 3.53
N GLN A 70 -17.89 -18.31 3.80
CA GLN A 70 -17.65 -17.02 3.16
C GLN A 70 -16.77 -17.17 1.91
N ARG A 71 -16.81 -16.18 1.05
CA ARG A 71 -16.04 -16.12 -0.21
C ARG A 71 -15.20 -14.85 -0.28
N PRO A 72 -14.12 -14.84 -1.05
CA PRO A 72 -13.38 -13.63 -1.36
C PRO A 72 -14.29 -12.50 -1.85
N PHE A 73 -13.97 -11.27 -1.44
CA PHE A 73 -14.70 -10.02 -1.72
C PHE A 73 -16.03 -9.84 -0.97
N GLU A 74 -16.46 -10.80 -0.19
CA GLU A 74 -17.56 -10.59 0.76
C GLU A 74 -17.11 -9.71 1.92
N THR A 75 -18.05 -8.99 2.53
CA THR A 75 -17.76 -8.13 3.68
C THR A 75 -18.32 -8.75 4.95
N ILE A 76 -17.49 -8.82 5.99
CA ILE A 76 -17.89 -9.22 7.34
C ILE A 76 -17.69 -8.07 8.32
N LEU A 77 -18.15 -8.23 9.54
CA LEU A 77 -17.77 -7.38 10.67
C LEU A 77 -16.59 -8.02 11.40
N LEU A 78 -15.41 -7.42 11.28
CA LEU A 78 -14.22 -7.77 12.07
C LEU A 78 -13.94 -6.62 13.03
N HIS A 79 -13.88 -6.91 14.34
CA HIS A 79 -13.73 -5.88 15.38
C HIS A 79 -14.74 -4.73 15.27
N ALA A 80 -16.01 -5.08 14.98
CA ALA A 80 -17.12 -4.14 14.78
C ALA A 80 -16.95 -3.15 13.60
N GLN A 81 -16.00 -3.42 12.69
CA GLN A 81 -15.78 -2.63 11.48
C GLN A 81 -16.00 -3.49 10.23
N PRO A 82 -16.48 -2.90 9.12
CA PRO A 82 -16.53 -3.61 7.85
C PRO A 82 -15.12 -4.04 7.40
N GLN A 83 -14.97 -5.34 7.12
CA GLN A 83 -13.75 -5.93 6.58
C GLN A 83 -14.08 -6.71 5.31
N THR A 84 -13.45 -6.33 4.22
CA THR A 84 -13.49 -7.14 2.99
C THR A 84 -12.64 -8.39 3.20
N LEU A 85 -13.22 -9.54 2.87
CA LEU A 85 -12.49 -10.80 2.86
C LEU A 85 -11.72 -10.96 1.55
N TRP A 86 -10.47 -11.33 1.68
CA TRP A 86 -9.57 -11.49 0.54
C TRP A 86 -9.29 -12.96 0.24
N PRO A 87 -8.90 -13.32 -1.01
CA PRO A 87 -8.20 -14.57 -1.22
C PRO A 87 -6.89 -14.56 -0.42
N ASP A 88 -6.36 -15.72 -0.09
CA ASP A 88 -5.06 -15.84 0.57
C ASP A 88 -4.00 -15.25 -0.36
N HIS A 89 -3.34 -14.19 0.07
CA HIS A 89 -2.35 -13.45 -0.71
C HIS A 89 -1.22 -12.96 0.18
N CYS A 90 -0.09 -12.66 -0.41
CA CYS A 90 1.09 -12.13 0.27
C CYS A 90 1.42 -12.87 1.57
N VAL A 91 1.24 -14.21 1.55
CA VAL A 91 1.53 -15.06 2.71
C VAL A 91 3.02 -15.04 3.01
N GLN A 92 3.36 -14.86 4.28
CA GLN A 92 4.74 -14.73 4.77
C GLN A 92 5.64 -15.83 4.22
N GLY A 93 6.75 -15.44 3.59
CA GLY A 93 7.75 -16.36 3.03
C GLY A 93 7.39 -16.92 1.65
N SER A 94 6.20 -16.66 1.10
CA SER A 94 5.84 -17.06 -0.26
C SER A 94 6.52 -16.20 -1.32
N ALA A 95 6.61 -16.72 -2.54
CA ALA A 95 7.08 -15.94 -3.68
C ALA A 95 6.13 -14.78 -4.01
N GLY A 96 4.82 -14.94 -3.79
CA GLY A 96 3.81 -13.92 -4.00
C GLY A 96 3.96 -12.72 -3.07
N ALA A 97 4.46 -12.96 -1.84
CA ALA A 97 4.73 -11.92 -0.84
C ALA A 97 6.07 -11.22 -1.04
N ALA A 98 6.95 -11.69 -1.92
CA ALA A 98 8.23 -11.02 -2.19
C ALA A 98 8.00 -9.67 -2.86
N LEU A 99 8.92 -8.72 -2.70
CA LEU A 99 8.95 -7.54 -3.56
C LEU A 99 9.25 -7.95 -5.00
N HIS A 100 8.64 -7.29 -5.98
CA HIS A 100 8.73 -7.70 -7.38
C HIS A 100 10.19 -7.68 -7.88
N PRO A 101 10.70 -8.78 -8.47
CA PRO A 101 12.11 -8.92 -8.82
C PRO A 101 12.57 -8.03 -10.00
N GLY A 102 11.62 -7.47 -10.75
CA GLY A 102 11.90 -6.52 -11.85
C GLY A 102 12.34 -5.13 -11.38
N VAL A 103 12.47 -4.90 -10.08
CA VAL A 103 12.88 -3.62 -9.49
C VAL A 103 14.11 -3.81 -8.62
N ASP A 104 15.08 -2.91 -8.76
CA ASP A 104 16.23 -2.85 -7.85
C ASP A 104 15.84 -2.18 -6.52
N TRP A 105 15.53 -3.00 -5.53
CA TRP A 105 15.14 -2.55 -4.20
C TRP A 105 16.30 -2.11 -3.31
N THR A 106 17.55 -2.21 -3.76
CA THR A 106 18.70 -1.68 -3.02
C THR A 106 18.66 -0.16 -2.88
N VAL A 107 17.78 0.49 -3.65
CA VAL A 107 17.54 1.94 -3.57
C VAL A 107 16.60 2.34 -2.43
N ALA A 108 15.87 1.40 -1.83
CA ALA A 108 14.94 1.67 -0.75
C ALA A 108 15.70 1.89 0.56
N ASP A 109 15.45 3.02 1.21
CA ASP A 109 15.99 3.32 2.55
C ASP A 109 15.25 2.56 3.66
N LEU A 110 14.01 2.15 3.38
CA LEU A 110 13.17 1.37 4.28
C LEU A 110 12.27 0.42 3.48
N ILE A 111 12.22 -0.84 3.90
CA ILE A 111 11.19 -1.80 3.51
C ILE A 111 10.31 -2.05 4.72
N LEU A 112 9.06 -1.60 4.66
CA LEU A 112 8.09 -1.72 5.74
C LEU A 112 7.13 -2.87 5.47
N ARG A 113 7.14 -3.89 6.31
CA ARG A 113 6.13 -4.96 6.29
C ARG A 113 4.89 -4.52 7.03
N LYS A 114 3.72 -4.74 6.44
CA LYS A 114 2.41 -4.46 7.03
C LYS A 114 1.52 -5.71 7.00
N GLY A 115 0.39 -5.69 7.72
CA GLY A 115 -0.50 -6.84 7.80
C GLY A 115 0.14 -8.07 8.48
N THR A 116 1.09 -7.85 9.38
CA THR A 116 1.87 -8.93 10.02
C THR A 116 1.15 -9.56 11.20
N ARG A 117 0.08 -8.94 11.70
CA ARG A 117 -0.69 -9.43 12.83
C ARG A 117 -1.83 -10.30 12.35
N GLN A 118 -1.97 -11.50 12.89
CA GLN A 118 -3.01 -12.46 12.50
C GLN A 118 -4.43 -11.85 12.51
N GLN A 119 -4.77 -11.02 13.49
CA GLN A 119 -6.15 -10.55 13.71
C GLN A 119 -6.42 -9.13 13.23
N VAL A 120 -5.43 -8.44 12.68
CA VAL A 120 -5.55 -7.03 12.27
C VAL A 120 -5.01 -6.85 10.87
N ASP A 121 -5.90 -6.49 9.94
CA ASP A 121 -5.52 -6.15 8.58
C ASP A 121 -4.78 -4.80 8.51
N SER A 122 -4.13 -4.51 7.39
CA SER A 122 -3.36 -3.29 7.24
C SER A 122 -3.33 -2.83 5.79
N TYR A 123 -4.19 -1.89 5.44
CA TYR A 123 -4.12 -1.27 4.11
C TYR A 123 -3.07 -0.16 4.07
N SER A 124 -3.08 0.72 5.07
CA SER A 124 -2.19 1.88 5.08
C SER A 124 -0.76 1.54 5.50
N ALA A 125 0.22 2.15 4.84
CA ALA A 125 1.61 2.16 5.27
C ALA A 125 1.82 2.87 6.62
N PHE A 126 0.87 3.70 7.08
CA PHE A 126 1.02 4.53 8.27
C PHE A 126 0.31 3.96 9.50
N ARG A 127 -0.80 3.25 9.28
CA ARG A 127 -1.61 2.66 10.36
C ARG A 127 -2.21 1.34 9.92
N GLU A 128 -2.27 0.40 10.84
CA GLU A 128 -3.08 -0.81 10.66
C GLU A 128 -4.57 -0.48 10.64
N ASN A 129 -5.42 -1.43 10.27
CA ASN A 129 -6.86 -1.32 10.41
C ASN A 129 -7.25 -1.40 11.90
N HIS A 130 -8.54 -1.42 12.20
CA HIS A 130 -8.98 -1.46 13.59
C HIS A 130 -8.69 -2.83 14.23
N GLY A 131 -8.05 -2.79 15.38
CA GLY A 131 -7.82 -3.95 16.21
C GLY A 131 -9.01 -4.28 17.11
N PRO A 132 -8.91 -5.37 17.93
CA PRO A 132 -9.95 -5.76 18.88
C PRO A 132 -10.29 -4.70 19.94
N ASP A 133 -9.35 -3.80 20.21
CA ASP A 133 -9.49 -2.66 21.12
C ASP A 133 -10.16 -1.42 20.47
N GLY A 134 -10.49 -1.50 19.17
CA GLY A 134 -11.06 -0.40 18.39
C GLY A 134 -10.02 0.62 17.91
N GLU A 135 -8.75 0.47 18.26
CA GLU A 135 -7.68 1.38 17.86
C GLU A 135 -7.08 0.99 16.50
N ARG A 136 -6.49 1.97 15.83
CA ARG A 136 -5.68 1.77 14.61
C ARG A 136 -4.21 2.01 14.96
N PRO A 137 -3.43 0.96 15.26
CA PRO A 137 -2.04 1.09 15.66
C PRO A 137 -1.18 1.74 14.57
N ALA A 138 -0.25 2.61 14.98
CA ALA A 138 0.71 3.19 14.06
C ALA A 138 1.79 2.16 13.67
N THR A 139 2.21 2.17 12.40
CA THR A 139 3.31 1.34 11.90
C THR A 139 4.69 1.88 12.31
N GLY A 140 4.76 3.15 12.70
CA GLY A 140 6.01 3.85 12.96
C GLY A 140 6.53 4.67 11.76
N LEU A 141 5.96 4.49 10.55
CA LEU A 141 6.45 5.16 9.34
C LEU A 141 6.43 6.69 9.46
N ALA A 142 5.36 7.26 10.04
CA ALA A 142 5.28 8.72 10.21
C ALA A 142 6.45 9.27 11.03
N GLY A 143 6.77 8.64 12.16
CA GLY A 143 7.92 9.03 12.99
C GLY A 143 9.24 8.91 12.24
N TRP A 144 9.44 7.81 11.51
CA TRP A 144 10.64 7.59 10.70
C TRP A 144 10.84 8.65 9.62
N LEU A 145 9.75 9.07 8.95
CA LEU A 145 9.79 10.14 7.94
C LEU A 145 10.03 11.51 8.59
N HIS A 146 9.39 11.82 9.73
CA HIS A 146 9.59 13.07 10.44
C HIS A 146 11.04 13.25 10.93
N GLU A 147 11.69 12.20 11.44
CA GLU A 147 13.10 12.24 11.83
C GLU A 147 14.02 12.58 10.64
N ARG A 148 13.63 12.22 9.41
CA ARG A 148 14.31 12.58 8.16
C ARG A 148 13.90 13.93 7.60
N ARG A 149 13.06 14.68 8.34
CA ARG A 149 12.54 16.00 7.94
C ARG A 149 11.77 15.96 6.63
N ILE A 150 11.14 14.83 6.30
CA ILE A 150 10.25 14.72 5.15
C ILE A 150 8.99 15.53 5.45
N ARG A 151 8.52 16.30 4.45
CA ARG A 151 7.33 17.13 4.50
C ARG A 151 6.32 16.79 3.40
N GLU A 152 6.77 16.13 2.36
CA GLU A 152 5.94 15.73 1.24
C GLU A 152 6.22 14.27 0.89
N VAL A 153 5.17 13.51 0.59
CA VAL A 153 5.28 12.14 0.12
C VAL A 153 4.57 12.00 -1.22
N HIS A 154 5.24 11.36 -2.17
CA HIS A 154 4.65 10.91 -3.42
C HIS A 154 4.32 9.44 -3.27
N VAL A 155 3.12 9.01 -3.64
CA VAL A 155 2.68 7.63 -3.48
C VAL A 155 2.36 6.98 -4.81
N CYS A 156 2.80 5.74 -5.00
CA CYS A 156 2.54 4.89 -6.17
C CYS A 156 2.45 3.42 -5.74
N GLY A 157 2.12 2.51 -6.66
CA GLY A 157 2.06 1.07 -6.40
C GLY A 157 0.63 0.51 -6.38
N LEU A 158 0.38 -0.50 -5.57
CA LEU A 158 -0.83 -1.31 -5.56
C LEU A 158 -1.44 -1.44 -4.15
N ALA A 159 -2.76 -1.67 -3.97
CA ALA A 159 -3.75 -1.35 -4.99
C ALA A 159 -4.26 0.09 -4.78
N ARG A 160 -4.57 0.76 -5.90
CA ARG A 160 -5.01 2.17 -5.92
C ARG A 160 -6.14 2.46 -4.95
N ASP A 161 -7.15 1.61 -4.96
CA ASP A 161 -8.42 1.77 -4.24
C ASP A 161 -8.37 1.27 -2.79
N TYR A 162 -7.27 0.63 -2.37
CA TYR A 162 -7.03 0.17 -1.01
C TYR A 162 -5.71 0.72 -0.46
N CYS A 163 -4.62 -0.03 -0.56
CA CYS A 163 -3.38 0.29 0.15
C CYS A 163 -2.81 1.65 -0.23
N VAL A 164 -2.86 2.04 -1.51
CA VAL A 164 -2.34 3.34 -1.96
C VAL A 164 -3.22 4.49 -1.47
N LEU A 165 -4.56 4.37 -1.61
CA LEU A 165 -5.52 5.37 -1.13
C LEU A 165 -5.41 5.58 0.38
N TRP A 166 -5.46 4.48 1.15
CA TRP A 166 -5.40 4.56 2.61
C TRP A 166 -4.07 5.12 3.10
N SER A 167 -2.96 4.74 2.46
CA SER A 167 -1.64 5.31 2.76
C SER A 167 -1.59 6.81 2.49
N ALA A 168 -2.14 7.26 1.35
CA ALA A 168 -2.20 8.67 1.00
C ALA A 168 -3.02 9.48 2.01
N GLN A 169 -4.20 8.97 2.40
CA GLN A 169 -5.07 9.64 3.38
C GLN A 169 -4.43 9.71 4.77
N ASP A 170 -3.82 8.60 5.23
CA ASP A 170 -3.19 8.58 6.55
C ASP A 170 -1.88 9.38 6.57
N ALA A 171 -1.18 9.53 5.43
CA ALA A 171 -0.07 10.46 5.30
C ALA A 171 -0.51 11.91 5.55
N VAL A 172 -1.65 12.35 4.96
CA VAL A 172 -2.21 13.68 5.22
C VAL A 172 -2.53 13.86 6.70
N LYS A 173 -3.22 12.86 7.31
CA LYS A 173 -3.53 12.90 8.76
C LYS A 173 -2.27 12.92 9.63
N SER A 174 -1.15 12.42 9.11
CA SER A 174 0.15 12.44 9.78
C SER A 174 0.95 13.73 9.52
N GLY A 175 0.38 14.72 8.83
CA GLY A 175 0.95 16.05 8.62
C GLY A 175 1.80 16.20 7.35
N PHE A 176 1.81 15.22 6.45
CA PHE A 176 2.53 15.32 5.18
C PHE A 176 1.67 15.95 4.09
N ARG A 177 2.29 16.73 3.19
CA ARG A 177 1.71 16.98 1.87
C ARG A 177 1.83 15.71 1.03
N VAL A 178 0.79 15.43 0.22
CA VAL A 178 0.75 14.19 -0.56
C VAL A 178 0.51 14.49 -2.03
N LYS A 179 1.28 13.80 -2.90
CA LYS A 179 0.99 13.68 -4.32
C LYS A 179 0.74 12.23 -4.68
N PHE A 180 -0.36 12.01 -5.37
CA PHE A 180 -0.78 10.70 -5.82
C PHE A 180 -0.38 10.51 -7.28
N LEU A 181 0.57 9.60 -7.55
CA LEU A 181 1.09 9.32 -8.89
C LEU A 181 0.11 8.37 -9.61
N TRP A 182 -0.97 8.93 -10.16
CA TRP A 182 -2.12 8.16 -10.66
C TRP A 182 -1.74 7.10 -11.69
N GLU A 183 -0.92 7.47 -12.68
CA GLU A 183 -0.50 6.57 -13.75
C GLU A 183 0.40 5.42 -13.25
N LEU A 184 1.01 5.60 -12.09
CA LEU A 184 1.83 4.59 -11.41
C LEU A 184 1.07 3.81 -10.34
N THR A 185 -0.25 3.67 -10.52
CA THR A 185 -1.12 2.86 -9.66
C THR A 185 -2.11 2.07 -10.50
N ARG A 186 -2.60 0.93 -9.97
CA ARG A 186 -3.72 0.16 -10.53
C ARG A 186 -4.67 -0.25 -9.40
N PRO A 187 -5.99 -0.27 -9.63
CA PRO A 187 -6.95 -0.71 -8.63
C PRO A 187 -7.16 -2.23 -8.66
N VAL A 188 -7.71 -2.78 -7.58
CA VAL A 188 -8.34 -4.12 -7.61
C VAL A 188 -9.61 -4.07 -8.46
N THR A 189 -10.37 -2.96 -8.36
CA THR A 189 -11.65 -2.79 -9.07
C THR A 189 -11.70 -1.43 -9.75
N GLU A 190 -11.65 -1.40 -11.09
CA GLU A 190 -11.69 -0.15 -11.87
C GLU A 190 -12.92 0.73 -11.59
N ALA A 191 -14.07 0.12 -11.30
CA ALA A 191 -15.27 0.84 -10.93
C ALA A 191 -15.09 1.75 -9.70
N ASN A 192 -14.06 1.52 -8.89
CA ASN A 192 -13.74 2.34 -7.71
C ASN A 192 -13.02 3.66 -8.05
N ASP A 193 -12.55 3.86 -9.28
CA ASP A 193 -11.73 5.02 -9.64
C ASP A 193 -12.41 6.37 -9.38
N THR A 194 -13.71 6.48 -9.61
CA THR A 194 -14.47 7.69 -9.30
C THR A 194 -14.47 7.96 -7.80
N MET A 195 -14.74 6.95 -6.99
CA MET A 195 -14.71 7.03 -5.52
C MET A 195 -13.31 7.42 -5.01
N VAL A 196 -12.25 6.84 -5.60
CA VAL A 196 -10.87 7.17 -5.24
C VAL A 196 -10.55 8.63 -5.52
N ARG A 197 -10.90 9.14 -6.72
CA ARG A 197 -10.69 10.56 -7.07
C ARG A 197 -11.43 11.51 -6.14
N GLU A 198 -12.68 11.20 -5.79
CA GLU A 198 -13.45 11.98 -4.83
C GLU A 198 -12.81 11.97 -3.43
N ALA A 199 -12.36 10.80 -2.98
CA ALA A 199 -11.71 10.65 -1.67
C ALA A 199 -10.39 11.43 -1.59
N LEU A 200 -9.58 11.39 -2.66
CA LEU A 200 -8.34 12.18 -2.78
C LEU A 200 -8.64 13.68 -2.77
N GLY A 201 -9.65 14.13 -3.53
CA GLY A 201 -10.07 15.52 -3.56
C GLY A 201 -10.54 16.04 -2.18
N LYS A 202 -11.37 15.23 -1.46
CA LYS A 202 -11.82 15.54 -0.10
C LYS A 202 -10.66 15.65 0.90
N ALA A 203 -9.60 14.86 0.69
CA ALA A 203 -8.40 14.89 1.53
C ALA A 203 -7.39 15.99 1.12
N GLY A 204 -7.64 16.76 0.06
CA GLY A 204 -6.72 17.78 -0.45
C GLY A 204 -5.46 17.19 -1.10
N ILE A 205 -5.52 15.97 -1.60
CA ILE A 205 -4.39 15.26 -2.20
C ILE A 205 -4.32 15.59 -3.70
N ALA A 206 -3.16 16.07 -4.14
CA ALA A 206 -2.92 16.36 -5.55
C ALA A 206 -2.72 15.04 -6.35
N ILE A 207 -3.46 14.90 -7.43
CA ILE A 207 -3.28 13.84 -8.43
C ILE A 207 -2.33 14.37 -9.52
N ILE A 208 -1.27 13.64 -9.83
CA ILE A 208 -0.30 13.98 -10.86
C ILE A 208 0.06 12.76 -11.71
#